data_bc37b46c40df292f467f0cd80fbda2a3
#
_entry.id   bc37b46c40df292f467f0cd80fbda2a3
#
_cell.length_a   1.000
_cell.length_b   1.000
_cell.length_c   1.000
_cell.angle_alpha   90.00
_cell.angle_beta   90.00
_cell.angle_gamma   90.00
#
_symmetry.space_group_name_H-M   'P 1'
#
loop_
_entity.id
_entity.type
_entity.pdbx_description
1 polymer ?
#
loop_
_entity_poly.entity_id
_entity_poly.type
_entity_poly.pdbx_seq_one_letter_code
_entity_poly.pdbx_strand_id
1 'polypeptide(L)' 'MAQTVTTKDGTFEIRSEAHGPHWVAWLARTADGPPEQSVLLVGQTRDEAEARARQWAERRE' A
#
# COMPACT_ATOMS: atom_id res chain seq x y z
N MET A 1 8.37 9.62 1.83
CA MET A 1 7.50 9.77 2.99
C MET A 1 6.41 8.73 2.97
N ALA A 2 6.04 8.22 4.14
CA ALA A 2 4.95 7.27 4.22
C ALA A 2 3.62 8.00 4.02
N GLN A 3 2.71 7.38 3.30
CA GLN A 3 1.35 7.88 3.17
C GLN A 3 0.44 7.11 4.12
N THR A 4 -0.59 7.78 4.56
CA THR A 4 -1.55 7.18 5.49
C THR A 4 -2.93 7.22 4.86
N VAL A 5 -3.67 6.14 5.00
CA VAL A 5 -5.06 6.07 4.54
C VAL A 5 -5.93 5.55 5.67
N THR A 6 -7.10 6.18 5.85
CA THR A 6 -8.04 5.79 6.89
C THR A 6 -9.28 5.17 6.24
N THR A 7 -9.64 3.99 6.70
CA THR A 7 -10.82 3.27 6.23
C THR A 7 -11.70 2.93 7.43
N LYS A 8 -12.81 2.24 7.18
CA LYS A 8 -13.68 1.77 8.26
C LYS A 8 -12.95 0.83 9.21
N ASP A 9 -11.96 0.11 8.71
CA ASP A 9 -11.22 -0.86 9.52
C ASP A 9 -10.10 -0.23 10.33
N GLY A 10 -9.84 1.06 10.13
CA GLY A 10 -8.79 1.77 10.86
C GLY A 10 -7.86 2.51 9.94
N THR A 11 -6.69 2.86 10.45
CA THR A 11 -5.69 3.61 9.72
C THR A 11 -4.56 2.69 9.31
N PHE A 12 -4.15 2.82 8.04
CA PHE A 12 -3.05 2.03 7.48
C PHE A 12 -1.99 2.96 6.91
N GLU A 13 -0.75 2.51 6.90
CA GLU A 13 0.31 3.18 6.17
C GLU A 13 0.45 2.53 4.81
N ILE A 14 0.64 3.37 3.78
CA ILE A 14 0.97 2.87 2.43
C ILE A 14 2.48 2.85 2.33
N ARG A 15 3.03 1.68 2.10
CA ARG A 15 4.46 1.50 1.95
C ARG A 15 4.75 1.00 0.54
N SER A 16 5.96 1.31 0.07
CA SER A 16 6.35 0.90 -1.27
C SER A 16 7.82 0.56 -1.31
N GLU A 17 8.21 -0.26 -2.29
CA GLU A 17 9.57 -0.72 -2.44
C GLU A 17 9.83 -1.00 -3.92
N ALA A 18 11.03 -0.68 -4.36
CA ALA A 18 11.43 -0.95 -5.73
C ALA A 18 11.83 -2.41 -5.89
N HIS A 19 11.32 -3.06 -6.93
CA HIS A 19 11.65 -4.44 -7.27
C HIS A 19 12.03 -4.51 -8.75
N GLY A 20 13.31 -4.29 -9.05
CA GLY A 20 13.77 -4.26 -10.43
C GLY A 20 13.08 -3.12 -11.18
N PRO A 21 12.47 -3.42 -12.34
CA PRO A 21 11.80 -2.38 -13.13
C PRO A 21 10.41 -2.02 -12.60
N HIS A 22 9.97 -2.66 -11.54
CA HIS A 22 8.62 -2.45 -11.00
C HIS A 22 8.67 -1.92 -9.57
N TRP A 23 7.56 -1.34 -9.15
CA TRP A 23 7.36 -0.94 -7.77
C TRP A 23 6.23 -1.75 -7.17
N VAL A 24 6.38 -2.07 -5.88
CA VAL A 24 5.37 -2.82 -5.14
C VAL A 24 4.93 -1.96 -3.97
N ALA A 25 3.63 -1.88 -3.73
CA ALA A 25 3.09 -1.13 -2.60
C ALA A 25 2.12 -2.01 -1.83
N TRP A 26 1.95 -1.70 -0.55
CA TRP A 26 1.04 -2.47 0.29
C TRP A 26 0.56 -1.59 1.45
N LEU A 27 -0.48 -2.07 2.13
CA LEU A 27 -0.97 -1.43 3.34
C LEU A 27 -0.41 -2.17 4.54
N ALA A 28 -0.01 -1.42 5.57
CA ALA A 28 0.47 -2.00 6.81
C ALA A 28 -0.20 -1.30 7.98
N ARG A 29 -0.58 -2.05 9.01
CA ARG A 29 -1.19 -1.46 10.19
C ARG A 29 -0.18 -0.74 11.05
N THR A 30 1.07 -1.21 11.01
CA THR A 30 2.16 -0.58 11.74
C THR A 30 3.33 -0.35 10.79
N ALA A 31 4.25 0.53 11.19
CA ALA A 31 5.38 0.88 10.34
C ALA A 31 6.23 -0.32 9.96
N ASP A 32 6.38 -1.28 10.86
CA ASP A 32 7.20 -2.46 10.63
C ASP A 32 6.38 -3.73 10.44
N GLY A 33 5.06 -3.59 10.27
CA GLY A 33 4.18 -4.74 10.15
C GLY A 33 4.17 -5.35 8.77
N PRO A 34 3.65 -6.58 8.66
CA PRO A 34 3.53 -7.23 7.35
C PRO A 34 2.42 -6.58 6.51
N PRO A 35 2.42 -6.84 5.20
CA PRO A 35 1.32 -6.37 4.36
C PRO A 35 -0.02 -6.88 4.85
N GLU A 36 -1.02 -6.00 4.86
CA GLU A 36 -2.36 -6.37 5.28
C GLU A 36 -2.92 -7.44 4.34
N GLN A 37 -3.35 -8.56 4.90
CA GLN A 37 -3.88 -9.70 4.15
C GLN A 37 -2.92 -10.24 3.09
N SER A 38 -1.63 -9.95 3.23
CA SER A 38 -0.59 -10.39 2.29
C SER A 38 -0.81 -9.88 0.87
N VAL A 39 -1.51 -8.76 0.70
CA VAL A 39 -1.78 -8.20 -0.62
C VAL A 39 -0.69 -7.22 -1.00
N LEU A 40 -0.13 -7.41 -2.19
CA LEU A 40 0.88 -6.52 -2.76
C LEU A 40 0.33 -5.96 -4.07
N LEU A 41 0.45 -4.66 -4.25
CA LEU A 41 0.00 -3.97 -5.45
C LEU A 41 1.22 -3.58 -6.27
N VAL A 42 1.19 -3.84 -7.57
CA VAL A 42 2.34 -3.63 -8.45
C VAL A 42 2.05 -2.46 -9.38
N GLY A 43 3.05 -1.61 -9.58
CA GLY A 43 2.97 -0.51 -10.54
C GLY A 43 4.30 -0.33 -11.24
N GLN A 44 4.31 0.44 -12.31
CA GLN A 44 5.54 0.73 -13.05
C GLN A 44 6.34 1.85 -12.38
N THR A 45 5.67 2.68 -11.60
CA THR A 45 6.30 3.73 -10.83
C THR A 45 5.84 3.64 -9.40
N ARG A 46 6.59 4.31 -8.51
CA ARG A 46 6.22 4.39 -7.11
C ARG A 46 4.82 4.99 -6.94
N ASP A 47 4.55 6.09 -7.63
CA ASP A 47 3.26 6.76 -7.53
C ASP A 47 2.12 5.86 -7.98
N GLU A 48 2.34 5.10 -9.06
CA GLU A 48 1.33 4.20 -9.56
C GLU A 48 1.05 3.08 -8.57
N ALA A 49 2.10 2.47 -8.00
CA ALA A 49 1.93 1.41 -7.03
C ALA A 49 1.20 1.91 -5.79
N GLU A 50 1.57 3.09 -5.30
CA GLU A 50 0.94 3.65 -4.12
C GLU A 50 -0.51 4.04 -4.38
N ALA A 51 -0.82 4.52 -5.59
CA ALA A 51 -2.19 4.83 -5.96
C ALA A 51 -3.06 3.57 -5.98
N ARG A 52 -2.51 2.47 -6.48
CA ARG A 52 -3.23 1.20 -6.48
C ARG A 52 -3.48 0.69 -5.06
N ALA A 53 -2.51 0.86 -4.18
CA ALA A 53 -2.69 0.48 -2.78
C ALA A 53 -3.81 1.30 -2.13
N ARG A 54 -3.86 2.59 -2.43
CA ARG A 54 -4.90 3.45 -1.90
C ARG A 54 -6.27 3.03 -2.43
N GLN A 55 -6.36 2.74 -3.72
CA GLN A 55 -7.62 2.29 -4.32
C GLN A 55 -8.08 0.97 -3.69
N TRP A 56 -7.16 0.07 -3.45
CA TRP A 56 -7.49 -1.19 -2.82
C TRP A 56 -8.04 -0.97 -1.41
N ALA A 57 -7.44 -0.05 -0.66
CA ALA A 57 -7.91 0.26 0.68
C ALA A 57 -9.33 0.82 0.65
N GLU A 58 -9.63 1.67 -0.32
CA GLU A 58 -10.95 2.27 -0.45
C GLU A 58 -12.01 1.25 -0.86
N ARG A 59 -11.60 0.26 -1.65
CA ARG A 59 -12.53 -0.73 -2.16
C ARG A 59 -12.86 -1.85 -1.18
N ARG A 60 -12.01 -2.05 -0.19
CA ARG A 60 -12.25 -3.15 0.74
C ARG A 60 -13.40 -2.85 1.71
N GLU A 61 -13.90 -1.66 1.67
CA GLU A 61 -15.09 -1.33 2.43
C GLU A 61 -16.34 -1.84 1.68
#